data_14809edf9649e39ba5158bb3cccb7c56
#
_entry.id   14809edf9649e39ba5158bb3cccb7c56
#
_cell.length_a   1.000
_cell.length_b   1.000
_cell.length_c   1.000
_cell.angle_alpha   90.00
_cell.angle_beta   90.00
_cell.angle_gamma   90.00
#
_symmetry.space_group_name_H-M   'P 1'
#
loop_
_entity.id
_entity.type
_entity.pdbx_description
1 polymer ?
#
loop_
_entity_poly.entity_id
_entity_poly.type
_entity_poly.pdbx_seq_one_letter_code
_entity_poly.pdbx_strand_id
1 'polypeptide(L)'
;RPRRFGKTLNMDMLRVFFEISEDDTSKYFKDKEIWKCGEKYRKHQGKYPVIFLTFKDVKFDTWEATIDKIRGLLQEEYGRHQGLLNSDRISQYEREYFEKILGAVANEVELTSALERLSKMLTAHYGKAPIIIIDEYDTPIQEGYSKEFYHVIIRFMRNFFSGAFKDNKNLSYGFLTGILRIEQESIFSGLNNLSVNTVMDEEYDSFFGFTEKETKKLLAYYGMSEKENELRDWYDGYLFGNEEIYNPWSVINYISKGCIPQAYWVNTGKNEIFEEIMNAATDDIVEKLHILLQGGSVIARIDQNVVYRSLAEDPANIYSML
;
A
#
# COMPACT_ATOMS: atom_id res chain seq x y z
N ARG A 1 -2.55 2.16 -6.72
CA ARG A 1 -3.87 1.67 -7.12
C ARG A 1 -4.95 2.25 -6.20
N PRO A 2 -6.17 2.50 -6.70
CA PRO A 2 -7.30 2.98 -5.89
C PRO A 2 -7.65 2.01 -4.74
N ARG A 3 -8.57 2.43 -3.86
CA ARG A 3 -9.09 1.56 -2.79
C ARG A 3 -9.84 0.36 -3.38
N ARG A 4 -9.84 -0.77 -2.65
CA ARG A 4 -10.56 -2.02 -3.01
C ARG A 4 -9.98 -2.81 -4.19
N PHE A 5 -8.76 -2.51 -4.62
CA PHE A 5 -8.03 -3.26 -5.66
C PHE A 5 -7.15 -4.40 -5.11
N GLY A 6 -7.33 -4.79 -3.86
CA GLY A 6 -6.61 -5.94 -3.27
C GLY A 6 -5.16 -5.67 -2.89
N LYS A 7 -4.72 -4.40 -2.72
CA LYS A 7 -3.34 -4.05 -2.34
C LYS A 7 -2.88 -4.82 -1.11
N THR A 8 -3.56 -4.66 0.01
CA THR A 8 -3.24 -5.33 1.28
C THR A 8 -3.16 -6.84 1.15
N LEU A 9 -4.11 -7.46 0.41
CA LEU A 9 -4.10 -8.91 0.16
C LEU A 9 -2.85 -9.34 -0.62
N ASN A 10 -2.48 -8.59 -1.66
CA ASN A 10 -1.27 -8.89 -2.43
C ASN A 10 0.01 -8.68 -1.61
N MET A 11 0.06 -7.65 -0.73
CA MET A 11 1.19 -7.46 0.17
C MET A 11 1.31 -8.60 1.19
N ASP A 12 0.20 -9.06 1.75
CA ASP A 12 0.20 -10.23 2.64
C ASP A 12 0.58 -11.52 1.90
N MET A 13 0.13 -11.69 0.65
CA MET A 13 0.54 -12.81 -0.19
C MET A 13 2.06 -12.81 -0.44
N LEU A 14 2.66 -11.64 -0.70
CA LEU A 14 4.13 -11.51 -0.82
C LEU A 14 4.82 -11.87 0.50
N ARG A 15 4.30 -11.38 1.64
CA ARG A 15 4.80 -11.76 2.96
C ARG A 15 4.80 -13.29 3.12
N VAL A 16 3.66 -13.93 2.93
CA VAL A 16 3.51 -15.40 3.09
C VAL A 16 4.41 -16.18 2.12
N PHE A 17 4.66 -15.63 0.92
CA PHE A 17 5.56 -16.27 -0.03
C PHE A 17 7.02 -16.22 0.42
N PHE A 18 7.50 -15.08 0.88
CA PHE A 18 8.92 -14.90 1.18
C PHE A 18 9.31 -15.30 2.60
N GLU A 19 8.38 -15.18 3.56
CA GLU A 19 8.68 -15.28 4.99
C GLU A 19 9.14 -16.67 5.41
N ILE A 20 10.24 -16.69 6.18
CA ILE A 20 10.67 -17.89 6.90
C ILE A 20 9.61 -18.24 7.94
N SER A 21 9.05 -19.43 7.85
CA SER A 21 8.00 -19.93 8.74
C SER A 21 8.27 -21.38 9.13
N GLU A 22 7.80 -21.78 10.30
CA GLU A 22 7.77 -23.18 10.72
C GLU A 22 6.73 -23.98 9.91
N ASP A 23 5.68 -23.31 9.44
CA ASP A 23 4.63 -23.91 8.61
C ASP A 23 5.08 -23.98 7.13
N ASP A 24 4.70 -25.08 6.45
CA ASP A 24 4.86 -25.17 4.98
C ASP A 24 3.86 -24.27 4.26
N THR A 25 4.27 -23.01 4.01
CA THR A 25 3.47 -22.04 3.27
C THR A 25 3.49 -22.29 1.76
N SER A 26 4.36 -23.16 1.25
CA SER A 26 4.43 -23.49 -0.19
C SER A 26 3.11 -24.06 -0.74
N LYS A 27 2.31 -24.68 0.12
CA LYS A 27 0.99 -25.23 -0.22
C LYS A 27 0.03 -24.22 -0.85
N TYR A 28 0.18 -22.93 -0.52
CA TYR A 28 -0.66 -21.85 -1.06
C TYR A 28 -0.26 -21.41 -2.49
N PHE A 29 0.93 -21.86 -2.96
CA PHE A 29 1.52 -21.38 -4.22
C PHE A 29 1.71 -22.49 -5.26
N LYS A 30 1.60 -23.78 -4.89
CA LYS A 30 1.87 -24.92 -5.77
C LYS A 30 0.98 -24.99 -7.01
N ASP A 31 -0.23 -24.45 -6.93
CA ASP A 31 -1.20 -24.35 -8.04
C ASP A 31 -1.17 -23.01 -8.78
N LYS A 32 -0.36 -22.06 -8.32
CA LYS A 32 -0.29 -20.70 -8.88
C LYS A 32 0.77 -20.58 -9.98
N GLU A 33 0.64 -19.51 -10.79
CA GLU A 33 1.57 -19.26 -11.91
C GLU A 33 3.03 -19.13 -11.46
N ILE A 34 3.29 -18.53 -10.29
CA ILE A 34 4.65 -18.40 -9.74
C ILE A 34 5.36 -19.76 -9.64
N TRP A 35 4.62 -20.84 -9.36
CA TRP A 35 5.20 -22.17 -9.25
C TRP A 35 5.59 -22.74 -10.61
N LYS A 36 4.85 -22.37 -11.67
CA LYS A 36 5.12 -22.77 -13.06
C LYS A 36 6.27 -21.99 -13.68
N CYS A 37 6.59 -20.81 -13.17
CA CYS A 37 7.68 -19.95 -13.65
C CYS A 37 9.10 -20.53 -13.41
N GLY A 38 9.21 -21.64 -12.72
CA GLY A 38 10.46 -22.39 -12.55
C GLY A 38 11.23 -22.11 -11.29
N GLU A 39 12.37 -22.82 -11.13
CA GLU A 39 13.18 -22.81 -9.91
C GLU A 39 13.79 -21.42 -9.60
N LYS A 40 14.01 -20.62 -10.60
CA LYS A 40 14.50 -19.22 -10.44
C LYS A 40 13.65 -18.44 -9.43
N TYR A 41 12.35 -18.66 -9.41
CA TYR A 41 11.42 -18.00 -8.51
C TYR A 41 11.09 -18.83 -7.27
N ARG A 42 10.85 -20.13 -7.42
CA ARG A 42 10.52 -21.03 -6.30
C ARG A 42 11.56 -21.05 -5.19
N LYS A 43 12.86 -20.93 -5.54
CA LYS A 43 13.96 -20.89 -4.57
C LYS A 43 13.86 -19.75 -3.53
N HIS A 44 13.03 -18.75 -3.77
CA HIS A 44 12.83 -17.62 -2.86
C HIS A 44 11.72 -17.86 -1.83
N GLN A 45 10.87 -18.88 -2.05
CA GLN A 45 9.73 -19.18 -1.16
C GLN A 45 10.22 -19.63 0.22
N GLY A 46 9.74 -18.95 1.28
CA GLY A 46 10.09 -19.26 2.66
C GLY A 46 11.55 -19.01 3.02
N LYS A 47 12.24 -18.07 2.39
CA LYS A 47 13.70 -17.90 2.51
C LYS A 47 14.16 -16.56 3.07
N TYR A 48 13.25 -15.68 3.45
CA TYR A 48 13.60 -14.35 3.94
C TYR A 48 12.92 -14.05 5.28
N PRO A 49 13.58 -13.40 6.23
CA PRO A 49 12.85 -12.69 7.26
C PRO A 49 12.04 -11.57 6.59
N VAL A 50 10.83 -11.33 7.08
CA VAL A 50 9.95 -10.28 6.53
C VAL A 50 9.50 -9.35 7.64
N ILE A 51 9.63 -8.05 7.43
CA ILE A 51 9.05 -6.99 8.23
C ILE A 51 7.80 -6.50 7.50
N PHE A 52 6.64 -6.55 8.17
CA PHE A 52 5.37 -6.20 7.56
C PHE A 52 4.62 -5.17 8.40
N LEU A 53 4.39 -3.99 7.85
CA LEU A 53 3.60 -2.94 8.51
C LEU A 53 2.43 -2.51 7.61
N THR A 54 1.28 -2.24 8.22
CA THR A 54 0.16 -1.58 7.55
C THR A 54 -0.28 -0.37 8.35
N PHE A 55 -0.34 0.78 7.68
CA PHE A 55 -0.79 2.04 8.29
C PHE A 55 -2.28 2.30 8.09
N LYS A 56 -3.05 1.32 7.59
CA LYS A 56 -4.48 1.46 7.24
C LYS A 56 -5.34 2.04 8.38
N ASP A 57 -4.99 1.75 9.63
CA ASP A 57 -5.74 2.15 10.82
C ASP A 57 -5.08 3.32 11.58
N VAL A 58 -4.06 3.96 10.98
CA VAL A 58 -3.40 5.14 11.57
C VAL A 58 -4.16 6.39 11.12
N LYS A 59 -5.33 6.61 11.73
CA LYS A 59 -6.31 7.66 11.39
C LYS A 59 -6.78 8.34 12.68
N PHE A 60 -6.03 9.34 13.10
CA PHE A 60 -6.27 10.05 14.34
C PHE A 60 -6.22 11.56 14.15
N ASP A 61 -6.94 12.28 14.99
CA ASP A 61 -7.07 13.74 14.89
C ASP A 61 -5.86 14.50 15.47
N THR A 62 -4.96 13.82 16.19
CA THR A 62 -3.79 14.45 16.81
C THR A 62 -2.52 13.68 16.54
N TRP A 63 -1.37 14.38 16.59
CA TRP A 63 -0.07 13.76 16.46
C TRP A 63 0.22 12.74 17.58
N GLU A 64 -0.15 13.06 18.81
CA GLU A 64 0.08 12.19 19.98
C GLU A 64 -0.62 10.84 19.79
N ALA A 65 -1.88 10.84 19.39
CA ALA A 65 -2.61 9.59 19.12
C ALA A 65 -2.04 8.84 17.90
N THR A 66 -1.58 9.57 16.88
CA THR A 66 -0.96 9.00 15.68
C THR A 66 0.35 8.29 16.02
N ILE A 67 1.24 8.94 16.76
CA ILE A 67 2.54 8.33 17.14
C ILE A 67 2.37 7.16 18.10
N ASP A 68 1.37 7.22 18.98
CA ASP A 68 1.04 6.11 19.89
C ASP A 68 0.54 4.90 19.11
N LYS A 69 -0.27 5.10 18.08
CA LYS A 69 -0.67 4.00 17.18
C LYS A 69 0.50 3.42 16.41
N ILE A 70 1.40 4.26 15.89
CA ILE A 70 2.63 3.80 15.21
C ILE A 70 3.51 3.00 16.18
N ARG A 71 3.63 3.45 17.43
CA ARG A 71 4.34 2.70 18.49
C ARG A 71 3.73 1.31 18.68
N GLY A 72 2.41 1.21 18.75
CA GLY A 72 1.71 -0.08 18.85
C GLY A 72 1.96 -1.00 17.64
N LEU A 73 1.96 -0.46 16.42
CA LEU A 73 2.28 -1.25 15.22
C LEU A 73 3.71 -1.79 15.26
N LEU A 74 4.68 -0.99 15.69
CA LEU A 74 6.05 -1.43 15.85
C LEU A 74 6.19 -2.46 16.97
N GLN A 75 5.46 -2.29 18.07
CA GLN A 75 5.41 -3.27 19.17
C GLN A 75 4.89 -4.63 18.66
N GLU A 76 3.81 -4.65 17.87
CA GLU A 76 3.25 -5.86 17.28
C GLU A 76 4.27 -6.53 16.33
N GLU A 77 4.93 -5.74 15.48
CA GLU A 77 5.91 -6.27 14.52
C GLU A 77 7.16 -6.82 15.22
N TYR A 78 7.68 -6.14 16.23
CA TYR A 78 8.78 -6.66 17.06
C TYR A 78 8.35 -7.93 17.81
N GLY A 79 7.10 -7.98 18.29
CA GLY A 79 6.52 -9.17 18.93
C GLY A 79 6.54 -10.42 18.03
N ARG A 80 6.31 -10.25 16.71
CA ARG A 80 6.44 -11.36 15.74
C ARG A 80 7.86 -11.92 15.67
N HIS A 81 8.85 -11.12 15.98
CA HIS A 81 10.27 -11.48 15.94
C HIS A 81 10.88 -11.70 17.34
N GLN A 82 10.06 -11.97 18.35
CA GLN A 82 10.49 -12.09 19.74
C GLN A 82 11.58 -13.16 19.97
N GLY A 83 11.66 -14.16 19.10
CA GLY A 83 12.75 -15.15 19.10
C GLY A 83 14.15 -14.56 18.98
N LEU A 84 14.28 -13.32 18.47
CA LEU A 84 15.56 -12.61 18.39
C LEU A 84 16.19 -12.36 19.79
N LEU A 85 15.39 -12.22 20.84
CA LEU A 85 15.89 -12.01 22.22
C LEU A 85 16.77 -13.20 22.70
N ASN A 86 16.55 -14.38 22.16
CA ASN A 86 17.32 -15.60 22.49
C ASN A 86 18.51 -15.84 21.53
N SER A 87 18.77 -14.92 20.60
CA SER A 87 19.83 -15.08 19.60
C SER A 87 21.20 -14.70 20.15
N ASP A 88 22.16 -15.59 20.08
CA ASP A 88 23.55 -15.32 20.46
C ASP A 88 24.28 -14.34 19.52
N ARG A 89 23.65 -14.04 18.37
CA ARG A 89 24.22 -13.15 17.34
C ARG A 89 23.83 -11.69 17.53
N ILE A 90 22.99 -11.39 18.52
CA ILE A 90 22.50 -10.03 18.80
C ILE A 90 23.17 -9.51 20.06
N SER A 91 23.72 -8.29 19.99
CA SER A 91 24.39 -7.64 21.12
C SER A 91 23.39 -7.30 22.24
N GLN A 92 23.92 -7.13 23.46
CA GLN A 92 23.11 -6.68 24.60
C GLN A 92 22.43 -5.34 24.34
N TYR A 93 23.14 -4.41 23.69
CA TYR A 93 22.60 -3.09 23.32
C TYR A 93 21.38 -3.19 22.37
N GLU A 94 21.40 -4.13 21.42
CA GLU A 94 20.29 -4.37 20.50
C GLU A 94 19.10 -5.04 21.19
N ARG A 95 19.36 -5.93 22.17
CA ARG A 95 18.30 -6.52 22.99
C ARG A 95 17.59 -5.45 23.85
N GLU A 96 18.34 -4.59 24.49
CA GLU A 96 17.77 -3.49 25.30
C GLU A 96 16.91 -2.56 24.43
N TYR A 97 17.35 -2.27 23.20
CA TYR A 97 16.54 -1.50 22.26
C TYR A 97 15.28 -2.27 21.83
N PHE A 98 15.40 -3.55 21.54
CA PHE A 98 14.27 -4.41 21.18
C PHE A 98 13.22 -4.43 22.31
N GLU A 99 13.67 -4.58 23.55
CA GLU A 99 12.80 -4.54 24.72
C GLU A 99 12.10 -3.19 24.93
N LYS A 100 12.76 -2.08 24.60
CA LYS A 100 12.12 -0.75 24.63
C LYS A 100 10.96 -0.64 23.65
N ILE A 101 11.12 -1.18 22.45
CA ILE A 101 10.02 -1.21 21.46
C ILE A 101 8.89 -2.13 21.93
N LEU A 102 9.20 -3.33 22.39
CA LEU A 102 8.20 -4.26 22.96
C LEU A 102 7.47 -3.67 24.17
N GLY A 103 8.17 -2.94 25.02
CA GLY A 103 7.57 -2.29 26.19
C GLY A 103 6.82 -0.99 25.87
N ALA A 104 6.76 -0.58 24.60
CA ALA A 104 6.16 0.68 24.16
C ALA A 104 6.72 1.93 24.86
N VAL A 105 7.99 1.89 25.34
CA VAL A 105 8.67 2.97 26.08
C VAL A 105 9.70 3.72 25.22
N ALA A 106 9.88 3.32 23.96
CA ALA A 106 10.75 4.01 23.02
C ALA A 106 10.24 5.42 22.73
N ASN A 107 11.14 6.40 22.72
CA ASN A 107 10.79 7.77 22.33
C ASN A 107 10.66 7.92 20.80
N GLU A 108 10.16 9.07 20.34
CA GLU A 108 9.91 9.35 18.93
C GLU A 108 11.16 9.17 18.04
N VAL A 109 12.32 9.61 18.52
CA VAL A 109 13.59 9.46 17.77
C VAL A 109 13.99 7.99 17.66
N GLU A 110 13.82 7.22 18.72
CA GLU A 110 14.08 5.78 18.71
C GLU A 110 13.15 5.07 17.73
N LEU A 111 11.86 5.44 17.65
CA LEU A 111 10.91 4.87 16.71
C LEU A 111 11.33 5.09 15.25
N THR A 112 11.96 6.22 14.91
CA THR A 112 12.43 6.46 13.52
C THR A 112 13.49 5.46 13.05
N SER A 113 14.24 4.85 13.97
CA SER A 113 15.29 3.86 13.67
C SER A 113 14.81 2.40 13.77
N ALA A 114 13.52 2.18 14.09
CA ALA A 114 13.03 0.85 14.44
C ALA A 114 13.18 -0.16 13.29
N LEU A 115 12.84 0.22 12.06
CA LEU A 115 12.95 -0.68 10.90
C LEU A 115 14.40 -1.02 10.55
N GLU A 116 15.30 -0.02 10.59
CA GLU A 116 16.72 -0.23 10.35
C GLU A 116 17.32 -1.21 11.35
N ARG A 117 17.06 -0.97 12.65
CA ARG A 117 17.58 -1.82 13.74
C ARG A 117 17.00 -3.23 13.71
N LEU A 118 15.71 -3.38 13.43
CA LEU A 118 15.10 -4.69 13.26
C LEU A 118 15.72 -5.43 12.07
N SER A 119 15.94 -4.74 10.95
CA SER A 119 16.59 -5.31 9.77
C SER A 119 18.00 -5.83 10.10
N LYS A 120 18.77 -5.06 10.85
CA LYS A 120 20.11 -5.46 11.30
C LYS A 120 20.08 -6.70 12.19
N MET A 121 19.16 -6.75 13.16
CA MET A 121 19.00 -7.88 14.08
C MET A 121 18.56 -9.16 13.32
N LEU A 122 17.60 -9.03 12.39
CA LEU A 122 17.16 -10.14 11.55
C LEU A 122 18.29 -10.66 10.67
N THR A 123 19.08 -9.76 10.07
CA THR A 123 20.24 -10.13 9.25
C THR A 123 21.29 -10.89 10.08
N ALA A 124 21.57 -10.42 11.28
CA ALA A 124 22.51 -11.10 12.19
C ALA A 124 22.03 -12.49 12.59
N HIS A 125 20.74 -12.64 12.89
CA HIS A 125 20.15 -13.90 13.34
C HIS A 125 20.05 -14.93 12.20
N TYR A 126 19.43 -14.56 11.08
CA TYR A 126 19.16 -15.48 9.95
C TYR A 126 20.32 -15.58 8.95
N GLY A 127 21.31 -14.69 9.02
CA GLY A 127 22.37 -14.60 8.01
C GLY A 127 21.86 -14.09 6.65
N LYS A 128 20.66 -13.52 6.61
CA LYS A 128 20.00 -13.03 5.40
C LYS A 128 19.22 -11.74 5.70
N ALA A 129 19.41 -10.74 4.86
CA ALA A 129 18.72 -9.47 4.99
C ALA A 129 17.20 -9.63 4.75
N PRO A 130 16.35 -8.94 5.53
CA PRO A 130 14.91 -9.02 5.41
C PRO A 130 14.37 -8.34 4.16
N ILE A 131 13.11 -8.67 3.86
CA ILE A 131 12.25 -7.90 2.99
C ILE A 131 11.38 -7.01 3.87
N ILE A 132 11.25 -5.73 3.53
CA ILE A 132 10.34 -4.80 4.22
C ILE A 132 9.14 -4.55 3.33
N ILE A 133 7.94 -4.78 3.85
CA ILE A 133 6.66 -4.56 3.17
C ILE A 133 5.85 -3.56 3.99
N ILE A 134 5.49 -2.43 3.37
CA ILE A 134 4.70 -1.37 4.01
C ILE A 134 3.46 -1.10 3.18
N ASP A 135 2.29 -1.31 3.80
CA ASP A 135 1.00 -1.08 3.17
C ASP A 135 0.37 0.24 3.68
N GLU A 136 -0.26 0.98 2.76
CA GLU A 136 -0.94 2.25 3.01
C GLU A 136 -0.06 3.29 3.73
N TYR A 137 1.19 3.46 3.26
CA TYR A 137 2.18 4.37 3.87
C TYR A 137 1.71 5.84 3.90
N ASP A 138 0.82 6.22 3.00
CA ASP A 138 0.29 7.56 2.82
C ASP A 138 -0.88 7.89 3.78
N THR A 139 -1.52 6.90 4.38
CA THR A 139 -2.67 7.11 5.28
C THR A 139 -2.38 8.07 6.44
N PRO A 140 -1.31 7.93 7.25
CA PRO A 140 -1.05 8.86 8.34
C PRO A 140 -0.66 10.27 7.86
N ILE A 141 -0.12 10.37 6.64
CA ILE A 141 0.25 11.65 6.02
C ILE A 141 -1.01 12.39 5.59
N GLN A 142 -1.97 11.67 5.00
CA GLN A 142 -3.27 12.18 4.63
C GLN A 142 -4.03 12.74 5.85
N GLU A 143 -4.07 11.98 6.94
CA GLU A 143 -4.70 12.45 8.18
C GLU A 143 -3.98 13.69 8.75
N GLY A 144 -2.63 13.69 8.73
CA GLY A 144 -1.85 14.84 9.18
C GLY A 144 -2.13 16.11 8.39
N TYR A 145 -2.40 16.00 7.09
CA TYR A 145 -2.81 17.14 6.26
C TYR A 145 -4.18 17.67 6.69
N SER A 146 -5.17 16.82 6.80
CA SER A 146 -6.55 17.21 7.17
C SER A 146 -6.67 17.69 8.63
N LYS A 147 -5.73 17.36 9.52
CA LYS A 147 -5.78 17.62 10.97
C LYS A 147 -4.65 18.51 11.50
N GLU A 148 -4.01 19.30 10.63
CA GLU A 148 -3.01 20.34 10.95
C GLU A 148 -1.69 19.87 11.60
N PHE A 149 -1.37 18.57 11.63
CA PHE A 149 -0.05 18.08 12.08
C PHE A 149 0.85 17.59 10.94
N TYR A 150 0.59 18.04 9.72
CA TYR A 150 1.26 17.62 8.50
C TYR A 150 2.79 17.73 8.54
N HIS A 151 3.32 18.82 9.02
CA HIS A 151 4.78 19.03 9.09
C HIS A 151 5.46 18.05 10.03
N VAL A 152 4.78 17.66 11.11
CA VAL A 152 5.32 16.73 12.09
C VAL A 152 5.36 15.32 11.53
N ILE A 153 4.25 14.86 10.94
CA ILE A 153 4.17 13.53 10.33
C ILE A 153 5.14 13.37 9.15
N ILE A 154 5.27 14.37 8.27
CA ILE A 154 6.23 14.33 7.15
C ILE A 154 7.66 14.19 7.68
N ARG A 155 8.05 14.96 8.69
CA ARG A 155 9.39 14.88 9.29
C ARG A 155 9.64 13.49 9.90
N PHE A 156 8.67 12.94 10.61
CA PHE A 156 8.75 11.60 11.19
C PHE A 156 8.89 10.54 10.10
N MET A 157 7.98 10.49 9.13
CA MET A 157 7.96 9.49 8.05
C MET A 157 9.22 9.54 7.17
N ARG A 158 9.75 10.74 6.91
CA ARG A 158 11.02 10.92 6.21
C ARG A 158 12.18 10.22 6.93
N ASN A 159 12.32 10.44 8.22
CA ASN A 159 13.37 9.82 9.02
C ASN A 159 13.17 8.30 9.13
N PHE A 160 11.93 7.88 9.33
CA PHE A 160 11.54 6.49 9.45
C PHE A 160 11.86 5.69 8.18
N PHE A 161 11.49 6.21 7.01
CA PHE A 161 11.80 5.56 5.73
C PHE A 161 13.25 5.71 5.31
N SER A 162 13.88 6.83 5.62
CA SER A 162 15.32 7.00 5.36
C SER A 162 16.12 5.93 6.09
N GLY A 163 15.87 5.69 7.37
CA GLY A 163 16.54 4.63 8.12
C GLY A 163 16.26 3.22 7.55
N ALA A 164 15.03 2.97 7.12
CA ALA A 164 14.64 1.67 6.59
C ALA A 164 15.24 1.36 5.22
N PHE A 165 15.30 2.34 4.30
CA PHE A 165 15.55 2.10 2.88
C PHE A 165 16.82 2.76 2.34
N LYS A 166 17.28 3.89 2.93
CA LYS A 166 18.46 4.59 2.46
C LYS A 166 19.72 3.94 3.01
N ASP A 167 20.62 3.53 2.12
CA ASP A 167 21.92 2.96 2.47
C ASP A 167 21.87 1.80 3.49
N ASN A 168 20.68 1.17 3.64
CA ASN A 168 20.50 0.05 4.56
C ASN A 168 21.10 -1.24 3.97
N LYS A 169 22.30 -1.59 4.41
CA LYS A 169 23.00 -2.81 4.00
C LYS A 169 22.29 -4.10 4.43
N ASN A 170 21.35 -3.99 5.35
CA ASN A 170 20.56 -5.09 5.88
C ASN A 170 19.16 -5.12 5.26
N LEU A 171 18.98 -4.70 4.02
CA LEU A 171 17.74 -4.76 3.27
C LEU A 171 17.93 -5.59 2.00
N SER A 172 17.12 -6.63 1.82
CA SER A 172 17.08 -7.40 0.57
C SER A 172 16.22 -6.70 -0.46
N TYR A 173 15.01 -6.32 -0.07
CA TYR A 173 14.03 -5.66 -0.94
C TYR A 173 13.01 -4.87 -0.12
N GLY A 174 12.44 -3.84 -0.71
CA GLY A 174 11.37 -3.02 -0.10
C GLY A 174 10.15 -2.94 -1.02
N PHE A 175 8.97 -3.12 -0.45
CA PHE A 175 7.69 -2.90 -1.12
C PHE A 175 6.87 -1.90 -0.32
N LEU A 176 6.41 -0.84 -0.99
CA LEU A 176 5.52 0.16 -0.40
C LEU A 176 4.28 0.31 -1.26
N THR A 177 3.11 0.38 -0.64
CA THR A 177 1.86 0.70 -1.32
C THR A 177 1.15 1.88 -0.70
N GLY A 178 0.49 2.66 -1.56
CA GLY A 178 -0.35 3.78 -1.17
C GLY A 178 -1.36 4.09 -2.27
N ILE A 179 -2.17 5.11 -2.05
CA ILE A 179 -3.09 5.66 -3.03
C ILE A 179 -2.43 6.85 -3.73
N LEU A 180 -1.70 7.67 -2.98
CA LEU A 180 -1.05 8.87 -3.47
C LEU A 180 0.46 8.73 -3.51
N ARG A 181 1.06 9.32 -4.54
CA ARG A 181 2.50 9.47 -4.65
C ARG A 181 2.95 10.74 -3.93
N ILE A 182 3.54 10.60 -2.74
CA ILE A 182 3.96 11.74 -1.91
C ILE A 182 5.46 12.04 -2.13
N GLU A 183 5.91 12.09 -3.38
CA GLU A 183 7.33 12.30 -3.71
C GLU A 183 7.84 13.71 -3.42
N GLN A 184 7.08 14.74 -3.75
CA GLN A 184 7.52 16.14 -3.59
C GLN A 184 7.68 16.56 -2.12
N GLU A 185 7.10 15.81 -1.17
CA GLU A 185 7.27 16.07 0.26
C GLU A 185 8.63 15.59 0.81
N SER A 186 9.56 15.26 -0.09
CA SER A 186 10.92 14.82 0.25
C SER A 186 11.01 13.57 1.16
N ILE A 187 9.92 12.84 1.35
CA ILE A 187 9.90 11.60 2.13
C ILE A 187 10.85 10.57 1.51
N PHE A 188 10.86 10.50 0.18
CA PHE A 188 11.70 9.59 -0.60
C PHE A 188 12.90 10.26 -1.26
N SER A 189 13.12 11.57 -1.05
CA SER A 189 14.19 12.33 -1.72
C SER A 189 15.62 11.83 -1.48
N GLY A 190 15.78 10.95 -0.52
CA GLY A 190 17.06 10.31 -0.22
C GLY A 190 17.20 8.88 -0.75
N LEU A 191 16.18 8.32 -1.40
CA LEU A 191 16.20 6.93 -1.88
C LEU A 191 16.62 6.90 -3.35
N ASN A 192 17.85 6.40 -3.62
CA ASN A 192 18.42 6.40 -4.96
C ASN A 192 17.89 5.27 -5.86
N ASN A 193 17.26 4.23 -5.29
CA ASN A 193 16.87 3.01 -5.99
C ASN A 193 15.34 2.76 -5.90
N LEU A 194 14.54 3.82 -5.82
CA LEU A 194 13.10 3.71 -5.79
C LEU A 194 12.56 3.53 -7.22
N SER A 195 11.88 2.40 -7.48
CA SER A 195 11.04 2.22 -8.66
C SER A 195 9.59 2.49 -8.28
N VAL A 196 8.97 3.45 -8.95
CA VAL A 196 7.58 3.84 -8.69
C VAL A 196 6.73 3.40 -9.86
N ASN A 197 5.65 2.68 -9.57
CA ASN A 197 4.68 2.23 -10.56
C ASN A 197 3.29 2.78 -10.18
N THR A 198 2.73 3.55 -11.06
CA THR A 198 1.42 4.21 -10.91
C THR A 198 0.35 3.48 -11.74
N VAL A 199 -0.86 4.02 -11.76
CA VAL A 199 -1.94 3.55 -12.66
C VAL A 199 -1.68 3.92 -14.12
N MET A 200 -0.75 4.85 -14.38
CA MET A 200 -0.41 5.31 -15.74
C MET A 200 0.66 4.46 -16.41
N ASP A 201 1.38 3.61 -15.64
CA ASP A 201 2.50 2.84 -16.14
C ASP A 201 2.04 1.49 -16.70
N GLU A 202 2.64 1.06 -17.83
CA GLU A 202 2.38 -0.24 -18.44
C GLU A 202 2.97 -1.40 -17.62
N GLU A 203 4.06 -1.13 -16.88
CA GLU A 203 4.65 -2.11 -16.00
C GLU A 203 3.67 -2.41 -14.84
N TYR A 204 3.28 -3.66 -14.68
CA TYR A 204 2.30 -4.14 -13.68
C TYR A 204 0.86 -3.62 -13.87
N ASP A 205 0.46 -3.18 -15.05
CA ASP A 205 -0.89 -2.68 -15.33
C ASP A 205 -1.97 -3.73 -15.06
N SER A 206 -1.74 -4.99 -15.40
CA SER A 206 -2.63 -6.12 -15.17
C SER A 206 -2.65 -6.66 -13.73
N PHE A 207 -1.84 -6.08 -12.82
CA PHE A 207 -1.82 -6.49 -11.41
C PHE A 207 -2.65 -5.53 -10.53
N PHE A 208 -3.16 -6.05 -9.42
CA PHE A 208 -4.03 -5.33 -8.49
C PHE A 208 -5.37 -4.90 -9.12
N GLY A 209 -6.23 -5.83 -9.28
CA GLY A 209 -7.54 -5.75 -9.91
C GLY A 209 -7.85 -7.04 -10.64
N PHE A 210 -8.97 -7.10 -11.34
CA PHE A 210 -9.25 -8.20 -12.24
C PHE A 210 -9.20 -7.72 -13.70
N THR A 211 -8.46 -8.43 -14.52
CA THR A 211 -8.51 -8.26 -15.98
C THR A 211 -9.84 -8.81 -16.55
N GLU A 212 -10.19 -8.40 -17.75
CA GLU A 212 -11.36 -8.96 -18.45
C GLU A 212 -11.31 -10.49 -18.55
N LYS A 213 -10.11 -11.04 -18.80
CA LYS A 213 -9.89 -12.50 -18.87
C LYS A 213 -10.16 -13.18 -17.54
N GLU A 214 -9.84 -12.55 -16.42
CA GLU A 214 -10.06 -13.09 -15.08
C GLU A 214 -11.53 -13.00 -14.68
N THR A 215 -12.21 -11.91 -15.03
CA THR A 215 -13.66 -11.77 -14.78
C THR A 215 -14.46 -12.82 -15.58
N LYS A 216 -14.10 -13.07 -16.85
CA LYS A 216 -14.71 -14.14 -17.65
C LYS A 216 -14.53 -15.53 -17.03
N LYS A 217 -13.31 -15.83 -16.55
CA LYS A 217 -13.04 -17.10 -15.86
C LYS A 217 -13.85 -17.23 -14.56
N LEU A 218 -13.98 -16.13 -13.82
CA LEU A 218 -14.72 -16.11 -12.57
C LEU A 218 -16.22 -16.34 -12.82
N LEU A 219 -16.81 -15.66 -13.79
CA LEU A 219 -18.20 -15.88 -14.21
C LEU A 219 -18.44 -17.31 -14.66
N ALA A 220 -17.55 -17.87 -15.49
CA ALA A 220 -17.64 -19.26 -15.95
C ALA A 220 -17.57 -20.27 -14.80
N TYR A 221 -16.71 -20.04 -13.80
CA TYR A 221 -16.59 -20.87 -12.61
C TYR A 221 -17.91 -20.95 -11.82
N TYR A 222 -18.64 -19.84 -11.74
CA TYR A 222 -19.94 -19.79 -11.05
C TYR A 222 -21.15 -20.10 -11.97
N GLY A 223 -20.91 -20.48 -13.25
CA GLY A 223 -21.96 -20.80 -14.20
C GLY A 223 -22.79 -19.59 -14.67
N MET A 224 -22.18 -18.39 -14.67
CA MET A 224 -22.82 -17.10 -14.97
C MET A 224 -22.21 -16.42 -16.21
N SER A 225 -21.70 -17.19 -17.19
CA SER A 225 -21.02 -16.64 -18.38
C SER A 225 -21.89 -15.69 -19.22
N GLU A 226 -23.21 -15.85 -19.19
CA GLU A 226 -24.16 -14.98 -19.87
C GLU A 226 -24.23 -13.56 -19.29
N LYS A 227 -23.66 -13.36 -18.10
CA LYS A 227 -23.62 -12.07 -17.39
C LYS A 227 -22.42 -11.19 -17.74
N GLU A 228 -21.60 -11.59 -18.72
CA GLU A 228 -20.37 -10.87 -19.08
C GLU A 228 -20.63 -9.42 -19.51
N ASN A 229 -21.59 -9.17 -20.41
CA ASN A 229 -21.90 -7.83 -20.86
C ASN A 229 -22.45 -6.95 -19.74
N GLU A 230 -23.35 -7.49 -18.92
CA GLU A 230 -23.89 -6.76 -17.76
C GLU A 230 -22.79 -6.39 -16.75
N LEU A 231 -21.85 -7.32 -16.49
CA LEU A 231 -20.71 -7.05 -15.62
C LEU A 231 -19.81 -5.95 -16.19
N ARG A 232 -19.55 -5.97 -17.51
CA ARG A 232 -18.79 -4.93 -18.20
C ARG A 232 -19.50 -3.58 -18.09
N ASP A 233 -20.76 -3.49 -18.45
CA ASP A 233 -21.53 -2.24 -18.44
C ASP A 233 -21.57 -1.57 -17.05
N TRP A 234 -21.50 -2.37 -15.99
CA TRP A 234 -21.60 -1.87 -14.61
C TRP A 234 -20.25 -1.63 -13.93
N TYR A 235 -19.21 -2.38 -14.23
CA TYR A 235 -18.01 -2.42 -13.42
C TYR A 235 -16.71 -2.26 -14.21
N ASP A 236 -16.75 -2.16 -15.53
CA ASP A 236 -15.64 -1.71 -16.33
C ASP A 236 -15.52 -0.19 -16.23
N GLY A 237 -14.37 0.32 -15.89
CA GLY A 237 -14.22 1.77 -15.72
C GLY A 237 -12.83 2.23 -15.32
N TYR A 238 -11.86 1.32 -15.29
CA TYR A 238 -10.48 1.65 -14.99
C TYR A 238 -9.55 1.19 -16.09
N LEU A 239 -8.83 2.14 -16.69
CA LEU A 239 -7.72 1.85 -17.57
C LEU A 239 -6.41 2.06 -16.82
N PHE A 240 -5.66 0.99 -16.59
CA PHE A 240 -4.33 1.05 -15.99
C PHE A 240 -3.29 0.72 -17.05
N GLY A 241 -2.37 1.67 -17.34
CA GLY A 241 -1.49 1.51 -18.49
C GLY A 241 -2.28 1.27 -19.76
N ASN A 242 -2.21 0.05 -20.30
CA ASN A 242 -2.95 -0.40 -21.48
C ASN A 242 -4.05 -1.45 -21.17
N GLU A 243 -4.27 -1.82 -19.91
CA GLU A 243 -5.21 -2.88 -19.53
C GLU A 243 -6.50 -2.33 -18.91
N GLU A 244 -7.63 -2.87 -19.34
CA GLU A 244 -8.94 -2.65 -18.69
C GLU A 244 -9.02 -3.49 -17.41
N ILE A 245 -9.21 -2.81 -16.29
CA ILE A 245 -9.18 -3.43 -14.96
C ILE A 245 -10.48 -3.19 -14.21
N TYR A 246 -11.06 -4.26 -13.73
CA TYR A 246 -12.28 -4.27 -12.93
C TYR A 246 -11.97 -4.19 -11.45
N ASN A 247 -12.77 -3.44 -10.70
CA ASN A 247 -12.65 -3.38 -9.24
C ASN A 247 -13.06 -4.72 -8.62
N PRO A 248 -12.15 -5.43 -7.91
CA PRO A 248 -12.43 -6.76 -7.36
C PRO A 248 -13.60 -6.78 -6.37
N TRP A 249 -13.74 -5.73 -5.56
CA TRP A 249 -14.82 -5.62 -4.58
C TRP A 249 -16.18 -5.62 -5.28
N SER A 250 -16.34 -4.84 -6.35
CA SER A 250 -17.57 -4.77 -7.10
C SER A 250 -17.90 -6.09 -7.78
N VAL A 251 -16.92 -6.70 -8.46
CA VAL A 251 -17.08 -7.98 -9.16
C VAL A 251 -17.48 -9.10 -8.21
N ILE A 252 -16.77 -9.23 -7.08
CA ILE A 252 -17.05 -10.29 -6.08
C ILE A 252 -18.44 -10.10 -5.46
N ASN A 253 -18.82 -8.87 -5.11
CA ASN A 253 -20.15 -8.60 -4.56
C ASN A 253 -21.25 -8.87 -5.59
N TYR A 254 -21.06 -8.47 -6.84
CA TYR A 254 -22.00 -8.75 -7.93
C TYR A 254 -22.26 -10.24 -8.04
N ILE A 255 -21.22 -11.05 -8.18
CA ILE A 255 -21.35 -12.51 -8.32
C ILE A 255 -21.96 -13.13 -7.06
N SER A 256 -21.49 -12.76 -5.86
CA SER A 256 -21.96 -13.34 -4.59
C SER A 256 -23.42 -13.05 -4.30
N LYS A 257 -23.97 -11.98 -4.88
CA LYS A 257 -25.38 -11.58 -4.74
C LYS A 257 -26.25 -12.04 -5.92
N GLY A 258 -25.83 -13.05 -6.67
CA GLY A 258 -26.57 -13.61 -7.79
C GLY A 258 -26.65 -12.72 -9.01
N CYS A 259 -25.57 -11.96 -9.26
CA CYS A 259 -25.46 -11.02 -10.39
C CYS A 259 -26.56 -9.94 -10.40
N ILE A 260 -26.87 -9.38 -9.24
CA ILE A 260 -27.74 -8.20 -9.14
C ILE A 260 -26.85 -6.96 -9.26
N PRO A 261 -27.02 -6.14 -10.34
CA PRO A 261 -26.18 -4.98 -10.56
C PRO A 261 -26.51 -3.86 -9.55
N GLN A 262 -25.49 -3.38 -8.86
CA GLN A 262 -25.56 -2.28 -7.90
C GLN A 262 -24.20 -1.56 -7.83
N ALA A 263 -24.21 -0.29 -7.42
CA ALA A 263 -22.99 0.48 -7.19
C ALA A 263 -22.29 0.06 -5.88
N TYR A 264 -21.71 -1.14 -5.85
CA TYR A 264 -21.12 -1.76 -4.65
C TYR A 264 -19.92 -0.98 -4.08
N TRP A 265 -19.31 -0.14 -4.88
CA TRP A 265 -18.15 0.65 -4.46
C TRP A 265 -18.53 1.97 -3.77
N VAL A 266 -19.72 2.50 -4.03
CA VAL A 266 -20.20 3.78 -3.48
C VAL A 266 -20.27 3.71 -1.95
N ASN A 267 -19.93 4.81 -1.28
CA ASN A 267 -19.90 4.95 0.19
C ASN A 267 -18.96 4.00 0.94
N THR A 268 -17.93 3.45 0.28
CA THR A 268 -16.96 2.54 0.91
C THR A 268 -15.72 3.25 1.46
N GLY A 269 -15.61 4.56 1.37
CA GLY A 269 -14.48 5.37 1.84
C GLY A 269 -14.88 6.73 2.38
N LYS A 270 -14.03 7.33 3.21
CA LYS A 270 -14.15 8.73 3.59
C LYS A 270 -13.69 9.61 2.44
N ASN A 271 -14.41 10.70 2.17
CA ASN A 271 -14.18 11.61 1.05
C ASN A 271 -13.72 13.00 1.53
N GLU A 272 -13.13 13.10 2.75
CA GLU A 272 -12.78 14.39 3.38
C GLU A 272 -11.94 15.29 2.45
N ILE A 273 -10.93 14.72 1.78
CA ILE A 273 -10.11 15.47 0.81
C ILE A 273 -10.92 15.91 -0.40
N PHE A 274 -11.82 15.06 -0.90
CA PHE A 274 -12.69 15.42 -2.02
C PHE A 274 -13.62 16.57 -1.66
N GLU A 275 -14.14 16.61 -0.44
CA GLU A 275 -14.98 17.70 0.06
C GLU A 275 -14.16 19.01 0.14
N GLU A 276 -12.92 18.97 0.65
CA GLU A 276 -12.05 20.15 0.68
C GLU A 276 -11.75 20.68 -0.74
N ILE A 277 -11.43 19.81 -1.68
CA ILE A 277 -11.14 20.17 -3.07
C ILE A 277 -12.38 20.73 -3.76
N MET A 278 -13.54 20.10 -3.55
CA MET A 278 -14.79 20.60 -4.14
C MET A 278 -15.21 21.94 -3.58
N ASN A 279 -14.94 22.22 -2.30
CA ASN A 279 -15.19 23.54 -1.70
C ASN A 279 -14.29 24.62 -2.27
N ALA A 280 -13.11 24.29 -2.78
CA ALA A 280 -12.17 25.18 -3.44
C ALA A 280 -12.32 25.21 -4.98
N ALA A 281 -13.18 24.36 -5.57
CA ALA A 281 -13.32 24.22 -7.01
C ALA A 281 -13.93 25.48 -7.65
N THR A 282 -13.39 25.88 -8.78
CA THR A 282 -13.94 26.96 -9.62
C THR A 282 -15.11 26.43 -10.45
N ASP A 283 -15.95 27.33 -10.97
CA ASP A 283 -17.08 26.97 -11.84
C ASP A 283 -16.62 26.14 -13.07
N ASP A 284 -15.47 26.45 -13.64
CA ASP A 284 -14.86 25.70 -14.76
C ASP A 284 -14.56 24.23 -14.37
N ILE A 285 -14.05 24.01 -13.17
CA ILE A 285 -13.77 22.66 -12.66
C ILE A 285 -15.08 21.89 -12.45
N VAL A 286 -16.07 22.53 -11.86
CA VAL A 286 -17.39 21.93 -11.63
C VAL A 286 -18.04 21.56 -12.95
N GLU A 287 -18.00 22.41 -13.98
CA GLU A 287 -18.51 22.11 -15.32
C GLU A 287 -17.81 20.92 -15.95
N LYS A 288 -16.47 20.87 -15.91
CA LYS A 288 -15.69 19.75 -16.43
C LYS A 288 -15.95 18.43 -15.71
N LEU A 289 -16.08 18.46 -14.39
CA LEU A 289 -16.49 17.28 -13.62
C LEU A 289 -17.90 16.81 -14.01
N HIS A 290 -18.81 17.73 -14.29
CA HIS A 290 -20.15 17.39 -14.78
C HIS A 290 -20.10 16.71 -16.14
N ILE A 291 -19.24 17.17 -17.05
CA ILE A 291 -19.00 16.51 -18.37
C ILE A 291 -18.52 15.07 -18.16
N LEU A 292 -17.54 14.86 -17.26
CA LEU A 292 -17.05 13.51 -16.95
C LEU A 292 -18.13 12.61 -16.36
N LEU A 293 -18.95 13.12 -15.45
CA LEU A 293 -20.07 12.38 -14.86
C LEU A 293 -21.15 11.98 -15.88
N GLN A 294 -21.26 12.72 -16.98
CA GLN A 294 -22.15 12.40 -18.09
C GLN A 294 -21.52 11.44 -19.13
N GLY A 295 -20.34 10.91 -18.86
CA GLY A 295 -19.60 10.03 -19.77
C GLY A 295 -18.85 10.77 -20.88
N GLY A 296 -18.71 12.08 -20.78
CA GLY A 296 -17.93 12.89 -21.70
C GLY A 296 -16.42 12.83 -21.38
N SER A 297 -15.61 13.54 -22.18
CA SER A 297 -14.16 13.61 -22.02
C SER A 297 -13.71 15.04 -21.76
N VAL A 298 -12.69 15.18 -20.91
CA VAL A 298 -12.06 16.46 -20.58
C VAL A 298 -10.56 16.36 -20.83
N ILE A 299 -10.00 17.37 -21.48
CA ILE A 299 -8.53 17.50 -21.60
C ILE A 299 -8.03 18.24 -20.37
N ALA A 300 -7.24 17.58 -19.56
CA ALA A 300 -6.62 18.17 -18.38
C ALA A 300 -5.12 17.83 -18.33
N ARG A 301 -4.33 18.73 -17.73
CA ARG A 301 -2.94 18.41 -17.41
C ARG A 301 -2.92 17.47 -16.19
N ILE A 302 -2.29 16.33 -16.33
CA ILE A 302 -2.06 15.40 -15.23
C ILE A 302 -0.65 15.62 -14.69
N ASP A 303 -0.55 15.98 -13.42
CA ASP A 303 0.71 16.07 -12.69
C ASP A 303 0.83 14.82 -11.80
N GLN A 304 1.71 13.90 -12.17
CA GLN A 304 1.94 12.67 -11.41
C GLN A 304 2.59 12.92 -10.04
N ASN A 305 3.08 14.15 -9.79
CA ASN A 305 3.75 14.53 -8.54
C ASN A 305 2.90 15.48 -7.68
N VAL A 306 1.58 15.43 -7.84
CA VAL A 306 0.67 16.23 -7.02
C VAL A 306 0.87 15.92 -5.53
N VAL A 307 1.04 16.97 -4.74
CA VAL A 307 1.07 16.93 -3.27
C VAL A 307 -0.18 17.58 -2.71
N TYR A 308 -0.54 17.24 -1.50
CA TYR A 308 -1.72 17.83 -0.85
C TYR A 308 -1.74 19.37 -0.86
N ARG A 309 -0.58 20.00 -0.64
CA ARG A 309 -0.46 21.45 -0.68
C ARG A 309 -0.79 22.06 -2.05
N SER A 310 -0.34 21.42 -3.13
CA SER A 310 -0.58 21.93 -4.47
C SER A 310 -2.05 21.87 -4.89
N LEU A 311 -2.88 21.08 -4.19
CA LEU A 311 -4.33 21.07 -4.40
C LEU A 311 -5.00 22.35 -3.95
N ALA A 312 -4.53 22.95 -2.86
CA ALA A 312 -5.03 24.24 -2.39
C ALA A 312 -4.52 25.42 -3.25
N GLU A 313 -3.34 25.28 -3.87
CA GLU A 313 -2.72 26.30 -4.72
C GLU A 313 -3.31 26.31 -6.14
N ASP A 314 -3.59 25.13 -6.70
CA ASP A 314 -4.20 24.97 -8.03
C ASP A 314 -5.28 23.88 -8.00
N PRO A 315 -6.56 24.26 -7.93
CA PRO A 315 -7.68 23.33 -7.92
C PRO A 315 -7.75 22.41 -9.15
N ALA A 316 -7.08 22.77 -10.28
CA ALA A 316 -7.01 21.90 -11.46
C ALA A 316 -6.22 20.60 -11.19
N ASN A 317 -5.43 20.55 -10.14
CA ASN A 317 -4.74 19.33 -9.70
C ASN A 317 -5.69 18.22 -9.24
N ILE A 318 -7.00 18.50 -9.08
CA ILE A 318 -8.03 17.48 -8.83
C ILE A 318 -8.01 16.39 -9.90
N TYR A 319 -7.77 16.76 -11.17
CA TYR A 319 -7.73 15.79 -12.29
C TYR A 319 -6.56 14.79 -12.15
N SER A 320 -5.52 15.16 -11.44
CA SER A 320 -4.38 14.28 -11.16
C SER A 320 -4.66 13.29 -10.01
N MET A 321 -5.74 13.50 -9.26
CA MET A 321 -6.18 12.63 -8.17
C MET A 321 -7.35 11.71 -8.56
N LEU A 322 -8.09 12.06 -9.61
CA LEU A 322 -9.18 11.24 -10.19
C LEU A 322 -8.62 10.07 -10.98
#